data_e0e5667a88358e04225835db8855ea2b
#
_entry.id   e0e5667a88358e04225835db8855ea2b
#
_cell.length_a   1.000
_cell.length_b   1.000
_cell.length_c   1.000
_cell.angle_alpha   90.00
_cell.angle_beta   90.00
_cell.angle_gamma   90.00
#
_symmetry.space_group_name_H-M   'P 1'
#
loop_
_entity.id
_entity.type
_entity.pdbx_description
1 polymer ?
#
loop_
_entity_poly.entity_id
_entity_poly.type
_entity_poly.pdbx_seq_one_letter_code
_entity_poly.pdbx_strand_id
1 'polypeptide(L)'
;MPVSPRGSLGRRRFLTASAGAAAAATLSGCAASVDSGNGSGGGGKTITVMTVGEEWDAKTKKSLEKTLGVTIRVITYDVTKLNALLSAKTPPDMVRGVGATDTPYFAARGLMTDLDPYFAKSELLRPSDIAPANDVWRYDGNKQGVGPRYGLARDYSQDCMFWYRADMFEEAGLELPSETEPLSMDEWLDLGKRLTARRLGKVKVYGLSANGMGVMSQLMWMTASAGGSLFADAAATVDFSSPEARRALQWYMDYAKADIGPSLVNPNPDGWDGPTYQAGRMAMSCSGFWFGSVIAGDAKLSEVSRFALAPQLGSHRVSPIFSGTGFWIPKDAKNKEEAWKLFELHFGGGPARERAAAGWGMPPLDSLRSKMPQKTAMQKQAYAAQMKESPYFTVLPVSPYAQMDALNGILSKVLPDAIKSDTSVGKVADALNSRMNEQLARGKELVR
;
A
#
# COMPACT_ATOMS: atom_id res chain seq x y z
N MET A 1 41.19 46.17 -7.02
CA MET A 1 41.56 46.79 -5.71
C MET A 1 40.32 46.86 -4.84
N PRO A 2 40.39 46.64 -3.52
CA PRO A 2 40.87 45.44 -2.79
C PRO A 2 39.67 44.73 -2.08
N VAL A 3 39.63 43.45 -1.93
CA VAL A 3 40.14 42.51 -0.95
C VAL A 3 39.71 42.76 0.51
N SER A 4 38.81 41.85 0.98
CA SER A 4 38.80 41.09 2.25
C SER A 4 38.55 41.80 3.60
N PRO A 5 38.29 41.09 4.73
CA PRO A 5 38.33 39.66 4.96
C PRO A 5 37.20 39.07 5.85
N ARG A 6 37.28 37.75 5.96
CA ARG A 6 36.59 36.85 6.85
C ARG A 6 36.77 37.12 8.35
N GLY A 7 35.72 36.92 9.12
CA GLY A 7 35.78 36.83 10.58
C GLY A 7 35.03 35.61 11.09
N SER A 8 35.75 34.54 11.44
CA SER A 8 35.30 33.38 12.22
C SER A 8 35.08 33.79 13.68
N LEU A 9 33.94 33.45 14.27
CA LEU A 9 33.78 33.50 15.72
C LEU A 9 33.38 32.15 16.26
N GLY A 10 34.29 31.65 17.10
CA GLY A 10 34.35 30.35 17.71
C GLY A 10 33.30 30.09 18.76
N ARG A 11 33.08 28.80 18.92
CA ARG A 11 32.47 28.17 20.10
C ARG A 11 33.29 28.49 21.34
N ARG A 12 32.64 28.97 22.39
CA ARG A 12 32.85 28.71 23.83
C ARG A 12 32.48 29.93 24.69
N ARG A 13 31.81 29.63 25.76
CA ARG A 13 31.52 30.40 26.97
C ARG A 13 30.10 31.04 27.02
N PHE A 14 29.25 30.35 27.80
CA PHE A 14 28.58 30.92 28.96
C PHE A 14 28.12 29.78 29.87
N LEU A 15 28.95 29.50 30.88
CA LEU A 15 28.57 28.92 32.14
C LEU A 15 28.85 30.01 33.18
N THR A 16 27.85 30.39 33.94
CA THR A 16 27.88 30.51 35.44
C THR A 16 26.78 31.48 35.90
N ALA A 17 26.03 30.96 36.83
CA ALA A 17 25.46 31.54 38.05
C ALA A 17 24.24 32.47 37.96
N SER A 18 23.10 32.02 38.47
CA SER A 18 22.64 32.55 39.78
C SER A 18 21.34 31.84 40.23
N ALA A 19 21.29 31.52 41.48
CA ALA A 19 20.24 30.91 42.25
C ALA A 19 19.02 31.82 42.48
N GLY A 20 17.83 31.19 42.60
CA GLY A 20 16.79 31.64 43.55
C GLY A 20 15.62 32.39 42.94
N ALA A 21 14.51 31.66 42.69
CA ALA A 21 13.15 32.05 43.10
C ALA A 21 12.18 30.91 42.77
N ALA A 22 11.63 30.30 43.80
CA ALA A 22 10.48 29.40 43.68
C ALA A 22 9.25 30.20 43.22
N ALA A 23 8.72 29.89 42.07
CA ALA A 23 7.39 30.30 41.67
C ALA A 23 6.68 29.06 41.06
N ALA A 24 5.61 28.68 41.71
CA ALA A 24 4.68 27.64 41.24
C ALA A 24 4.14 28.04 39.86
N ALA A 25 4.67 27.40 38.81
CA ALA A 25 4.09 27.47 37.48
C ALA A 25 3.16 26.28 37.32
N THR A 26 1.87 26.55 37.35
CA THR A 26 0.80 25.69 36.90
C THR A 26 1.17 25.11 35.50
N LEU A 27 1.17 23.79 35.43
CA LEU A 27 1.23 23.04 34.17
C LEU A 27 -0.04 23.34 33.35
N SER A 28 0.03 24.41 32.57
CA SER A 28 -0.90 24.61 31.45
C SER A 28 -0.45 23.67 30.33
N GLY A 29 -1.08 22.51 30.30
CA GLY A 29 -0.95 21.61 29.16
C GLY A 29 -1.30 22.34 27.89
N CYS A 30 -0.39 22.33 26.89
CA CYS A 30 -0.75 22.63 25.51
C CYS A 30 -1.75 21.56 25.02
N ALA A 31 -3.01 21.69 25.42
CA ALA A 31 -4.11 21.21 24.65
C ALA A 31 -4.06 21.99 23.33
N ALA A 32 -3.61 21.35 22.24
CA ALA A 32 -3.85 21.84 20.92
C ALA A 32 -5.37 22.10 20.83
N SER A 33 -5.74 23.36 20.87
CA SER A 33 -7.12 23.80 20.67
C SER A 33 -7.56 23.23 19.33
N VAL A 34 -8.42 22.22 19.38
CA VAL A 34 -9.29 21.91 18.27
C VAL A 34 -10.12 23.17 18.09
N ASP A 35 -9.78 23.93 17.07
CA ASP A 35 -10.48 25.12 16.69
C ASP A 35 -11.96 24.77 16.48
N SER A 36 -12.76 25.01 17.50
CA SER A 36 -14.22 24.99 17.39
C SER A 36 -14.62 26.30 16.75
N GLY A 37 -14.28 26.42 15.45
CA GLY A 37 -14.78 27.49 14.60
C GLY A 37 -16.30 27.52 14.63
N ASN A 38 -16.84 28.39 15.49
CA ASN A 38 -18.22 28.76 15.53
C ASN A 38 -18.52 29.66 14.34
N GLY A 39 -18.59 29.04 13.14
CA GLY A 39 -19.10 29.64 11.92
C GLY A 39 -20.60 29.47 11.91
N SER A 40 -21.31 30.50 12.35
CA SER A 40 -22.75 30.64 12.14
C SER A 40 -23.10 30.61 10.65
N GLY A 41 -23.66 29.48 10.20
CA GLY A 41 -24.15 29.31 8.84
C GLY A 41 -24.61 27.88 8.55
N GLY A 42 -25.86 27.53 8.86
CA GLY A 42 -26.52 26.30 8.42
C GLY A 42 -26.17 25.07 9.24
N GLY A 43 -27.07 24.63 10.12
CA GLY A 43 -26.87 23.56 11.12
C GLY A 43 -26.66 22.14 10.58
N GLY A 44 -25.72 21.92 9.67
CA GLY A 44 -25.35 20.61 9.15
C GLY A 44 -24.26 19.95 10.00
N LYS A 45 -24.35 18.61 10.17
CA LYS A 45 -23.30 17.82 10.82
C LYS A 45 -21.99 17.90 10.03
N THR A 46 -20.86 17.85 10.72
CA THR A 46 -19.52 17.75 10.10
C THR A 46 -19.03 16.32 10.18
N ILE A 47 -18.71 15.71 9.04
CA ILE A 47 -18.04 14.41 8.93
C ILE A 47 -16.55 14.66 8.77
N THR A 48 -15.72 14.06 9.62
CA THR A 48 -14.26 14.10 9.50
C THR A 48 -13.75 12.86 8.79
N VAL A 49 -13.05 13.05 7.68
CA VAL A 49 -12.44 11.96 6.90
C VAL A 49 -10.92 12.08 6.97
N MET A 50 -10.26 11.02 7.43
CA MET A 50 -8.80 10.94 7.43
C MET A 50 -8.32 10.19 6.19
N THR A 51 -7.59 10.89 5.29
CA THR A 51 -7.12 10.33 4.02
C THR A 51 -5.82 10.95 3.55
N VAL A 52 -5.20 10.41 2.51
CA VAL A 52 -3.97 10.92 1.90
C VAL A 52 -4.33 11.82 0.72
N GLY A 53 -3.95 13.10 0.81
CA GLY A 53 -4.24 14.07 -0.24
C GLY A 53 -5.74 14.40 -0.40
N GLU A 54 -6.10 14.92 -1.56
CA GLU A 54 -7.48 15.22 -1.91
C GLU A 54 -8.16 13.96 -2.47
N GLU A 55 -9.08 13.37 -1.71
CA GLU A 55 -9.84 12.19 -2.13
C GLU A 55 -10.89 12.53 -3.22
N TRP A 56 -11.45 13.74 -3.14
CA TRP A 56 -12.43 14.27 -4.07
C TRP A 56 -11.97 15.64 -4.57
N ASP A 57 -12.18 15.94 -5.83
CA ASP A 57 -12.06 17.31 -6.31
C ASP A 57 -13.12 18.22 -5.65
N ALA A 58 -12.92 19.54 -5.73
CA ALA A 58 -13.79 20.51 -5.09
C ALA A 58 -15.27 20.40 -5.54
N LYS A 59 -15.52 20.04 -6.82
CA LYS A 59 -16.86 19.89 -7.39
C LYS A 59 -17.55 18.66 -6.82
N THR A 60 -16.84 17.52 -6.83
CA THR A 60 -17.33 16.24 -6.30
C THR A 60 -17.61 16.35 -4.79
N LYS A 61 -16.68 16.94 -4.03
CA LYS A 61 -16.85 17.18 -2.59
C LYS A 61 -18.10 18.01 -2.31
N LYS A 62 -18.27 19.16 -3.00
CA LYS A 62 -19.44 20.02 -2.85
C LYS A 62 -20.75 19.32 -3.22
N SER A 63 -20.73 18.45 -4.22
CA SER A 63 -21.89 17.63 -4.60
C SER A 63 -22.26 16.63 -3.50
N LEU A 64 -21.28 15.95 -2.91
CA LEU A 64 -21.48 15.02 -1.79
C LEU A 64 -22.03 15.75 -0.56
N GLU A 65 -21.45 16.89 -0.19
CA GLU A 65 -21.90 17.74 0.92
C GLU A 65 -23.36 18.17 0.75
N LYS A 66 -23.72 18.62 -0.47
CA LYS A 66 -25.09 19.02 -0.80
C LYS A 66 -26.06 17.84 -0.70
N THR A 67 -25.68 16.67 -1.26
CA THR A 67 -26.54 15.48 -1.27
C THR A 67 -26.79 14.95 0.14
N LEU A 68 -25.77 15.00 1.00
CA LEU A 68 -25.83 14.47 2.37
C LEU A 68 -26.32 15.49 3.40
N GLY A 69 -26.35 16.79 3.07
CA GLY A 69 -26.66 17.85 4.03
C GLY A 69 -25.60 17.99 5.14
N VAL A 70 -24.32 17.71 4.84
CA VAL A 70 -23.21 17.72 5.80
C VAL A 70 -22.04 18.55 5.27
N THR A 71 -21.13 18.89 6.18
CA THR A 71 -19.79 19.42 5.82
C THR A 71 -18.77 18.28 5.89
N ILE A 72 -17.94 18.10 4.85
CA ILE A 72 -16.87 17.10 4.84
C ILE A 72 -15.54 17.78 5.18
N ARG A 73 -15.00 17.48 6.35
CA ARG A 73 -13.67 17.93 6.77
C ARG A 73 -12.64 16.83 6.50
N VAL A 74 -11.72 17.08 5.58
CA VAL A 74 -10.60 16.18 5.29
C VAL A 74 -9.41 16.52 6.20
N ILE A 75 -8.81 15.49 6.80
CA ILE A 75 -7.55 15.60 7.55
C ILE A 75 -6.54 14.62 6.97
N THR A 76 -5.27 15.01 6.99
CA THR A 76 -4.19 14.16 6.46
C THR A 76 -4.03 12.90 7.28
N TYR A 77 -3.91 11.76 6.58
CA TYR A 77 -3.63 10.47 7.20
C TYR A 77 -2.25 10.49 7.88
N ASP A 78 -2.24 10.09 9.12
CA ASP A 78 -1.05 9.88 9.94
C ASP A 78 -1.36 8.75 10.92
N VAL A 79 -0.60 7.67 10.85
CA VAL A 79 -0.87 6.46 11.64
C VAL A 79 -0.69 6.68 13.14
N THR A 80 0.26 7.52 13.54
CA THR A 80 0.49 7.84 14.95
C THR A 80 -0.68 8.65 15.51
N LYS A 81 -1.12 9.65 14.75
CA LYS A 81 -2.31 10.47 15.10
C LYS A 81 -3.57 9.61 15.12
N LEU A 82 -3.75 8.71 14.13
CA LEU A 82 -4.90 7.80 14.11
C LEU A 82 -4.94 6.93 15.37
N ASN A 83 -3.83 6.29 15.71
CA ASN A 83 -3.74 5.44 16.92
C ASN A 83 -4.03 6.24 18.20
N ALA A 84 -3.55 7.47 18.32
CA ALA A 84 -3.84 8.35 19.44
C ALA A 84 -5.34 8.71 19.53
N LEU A 85 -5.98 9.04 18.41
CA LEU A 85 -7.39 9.37 18.35
C LEU A 85 -8.29 8.16 18.65
N LEU A 86 -7.92 6.96 18.15
CA LEU A 86 -8.61 5.71 18.47
C LEU A 86 -8.52 5.38 19.95
N SER A 87 -7.35 5.52 20.56
CA SER A 87 -7.12 5.30 21.99
C SER A 87 -7.90 6.30 22.86
N ALA A 88 -8.00 7.54 22.43
CA ALA A 88 -8.78 8.58 23.09
C ALA A 88 -10.30 8.47 22.85
N LYS A 89 -10.78 7.49 22.06
CA LYS A 89 -12.18 7.33 21.65
C LYS A 89 -12.78 8.56 20.95
N THR A 90 -11.95 9.27 20.22
CA THR A 90 -12.33 10.45 19.41
C THR A 90 -11.84 10.32 17.96
N PRO A 91 -12.08 9.17 17.31
CA PRO A 91 -11.59 8.94 15.95
C PRO A 91 -12.28 9.86 14.94
N PRO A 92 -11.71 9.97 13.71
CA PRO A 92 -12.43 10.47 12.54
C PRO A 92 -13.69 9.63 12.28
N ASP A 93 -14.63 10.15 11.49
CA ASP A 93 -15.86 9.41 11.14
C ASP A 93 -15.60 8.38 10.04
N MET A 94 -14.63 8.62 9.16
CA MET A 94 -14.20 7.68 8.14
C MET A 94 -12.67 7.74 7.97
N VAL A 95 -12.03 6.60 7.81
CA VAL A 95 -10.56 6.48 7.74
C VAL A 95 -10.16 5.71 6.49
N ARG A 96 -9.21 6.26 5.73
CA ARG A 96 -8.57 5.53 4.65
C ARG A 96 -7.66 4.44 5.22
N GLY A 97 -7.67 3.28 4.58
CA GLY A 97 -6.82 2.16 4.94
C GLY A 97 -6.53 1.26 3.76
N VAL A 98 -5.79 0.21 4.03
CA VAL A 98 -5.45 -0.87 3.09
C VAL A 98 -6.02 -2.17 3.64
N GLY A 99 -7.04 -2.71 2.97
CA GLY A 99 -7.80 -3.85 3.49
C GLY A 99 -6.95 -5.04 3.88
N ALA A 100 -5.99 -5.40 3.02
CA ALA A 100 -5.14 -6.56 3.25
C ALA A 100 -4.26 -6.43 4.52
N THR A 101 -3.76 -5.25 4.82
CA THR A 101 -2.78 -5.05 5.91
C THR A 101 -3.37 -4.47 7.18
N ASP A 102 -4.46 -3.70 7.06
CA ASP A 102 -5.03 -2.96 8.18
C ASP A 102 -6.19 -3.72 8.87
N THR A 103 -6.98 -4.46 8.08
CA THR A 103 -8.20 -5.11 8.60
C THR A 103 -7.92 -6.04 9.77
N PRO A 104 -6.96 -6.99 9.73
CA PRO A 104 -6.71 -7.85 10.86
C PRO A 104 -6.28 -7.08 12.11
N TYR A 105 -5.41 -6.08 11.94
CA TYR A 105 -4.86 -5.30 13.05
C TYR A 105 -5.93 -4.49 13.79
N PHE A 106 -6.76 -3.72 13.08
CA PHE A 106 -7.76 -2.87 13.69
C PHE A 106 -9.02 -3.64 14.10
N ALA A 107 -9.45 -4.65 13.33
CA ALA A 107 -10.61 -5.46 13.65
C ALA A 107 -10.39 -6.33 14.90
N ALA A 108 -9.22 -6.97 15.04
CA ALA A 108 -8.87 -7.75 16.23
C ALA A 108 -8.90 -6.95 17.52
N ARG A 109 -8.67 -5.62 17.44
CA ARG A 109 -8.76 -4.69 18.57
C ARG A 109 -10.16 -4.12 18.77
N GLY A 110 -11.14 -4.56 17.99
CA GLY A 110 -12.51 -4.05 18.06
C GLY A 110 -12.63 -2.56 17.71
N LEU A 111 -11.73 -2.03 16.86
CA LEU A 111 -11.68 -0.60 16.52
C LEU A 111 -12.47 -0.25 15.25
N MET A 112 -12.90 -1.27 14.50
CA MET A 112 -13.67 -1.09 13.25
C MET A 112 -15.15 -1.39 13.48
N THR A 113 -16.02 -0.73 12.73
CA THR A 113 -17.46 -1.02 12.69
C THR A 113 -17.71 -2.19 11.75
N ASP A 114 -18.48 -3.19 12.19
CA ASP A 114 -19.05 -4.20 11.31
C ASP A 114 -20.05 -3.53 10.35
N LEU A 115 -19.77 -3.59 9.06
CA LEU A 115 -20.56 -2.94 8.02
C LEU A 115 -21.57 -3.89 7.35
N ASP A 116 -21.58 -5.18 7.63
CA ASP A 116 -22.53 -6.13 7.02
C ASP A 116 -24.00 -5.71 7.24
N PRO A 117 -24.43 -5.19 8.43
CA PRO A 117 -25.80 -4.70 8.61
C PRO A 117 -26.16 -3.48 7.72
N TYR A 118 -25.15 -2.69 7.35
CA TYR A 118 -25.30 -1.54 6.45
C TYR A 118 -25.37 -2.00 5.00
N PHE A 119 -24.47 -2.89 4.58
CA PHE A 119 -24.47 -3.49 3.24
C PHE A 119 -25.80 -4.22 2.95
N ALA A 120 -26.37 -4.93 3.94
CA ALA A 120 -27.63 -5.64 3.79
C ALA A 120 -28.84 -4.72 3.45
N LYS A 121 -28.75 -3.44 3.80
CA LYS A 121 -29.79 -2.43 3.54
C LYS A 121 -29.47 -1.53 2.35
N SER A 122 -28.26 -1.63 1.79
CA SER A 122 -27.81 -0.75 0.71
C SER A 122 -28.37 -1.18 -0.64
N GLU A 123 -28.88 -0.22 -1.38
CA GLU A 123 -29.25 -0.41 -2.78
C GLU A 123 -28.08 -0.18 -3.74
N LEU A 124 -27.08 0.63 -3.33
CA LEU A 124 -25.91 0.96 -4.13
C LEU A 124 -24.77 -0.04 -3.96
N LEU A 125 -24.64 -0.66 -2.78
CA LEU A 125 -23.54 -1.58 -2.43
C LEU A 125 -24.12 -2.97 -2.09
N ARG A 126 -24.71 -3.61 -3.08
CA ARG A 126 -25.29 -4.97 -2.90
C ARG A 126 -24.18 -5.97 -2.65
N PRO A 127 -24.24 -6.81 -1.61
CA PRO A 127 -23.24 -7.82 -1.33
C PRO A 127 -22.92 -8.73 -2.52
N SER A 128 -23.92 -9.06 -3.36
CA SER A 128 -23.76 -9.90 -4.56
C SER A 128 -23.01 -9.22 -5.72
N ASP A 129 -22.82 -7.91 -5.66
CA ASP A 129 -22.09 -7.12 -6.68
C ASP A 129 -20.64 -6.80 -6.24
N ILE A 130 -20.29 -7.11 -5.00
CA ILE A 130 -18.95 -6.86 -4.47
C ILE A 130 -17.99 -7.93 -4.98
N ALA A 131 -16.94 -7.51 -5.71
CA ALA A 131 -15.91 -8.41 -6.20
C ALA A 131 -15.20 -9.15 -5.04
N PRO A 132 -14.95 -10.47 -5.15
CA PRO A 132 -14.31 -11.29 -4.10
C PRO A 132 -12.96 -10.75 -3.62
N ALA A 133 -12.25 -10.02 -4.48
CA ALA A 133 -11.02 -9.31 -4.14
C ALA A 133 -11.15 -8.37 -2.93
N ASN A 134 -12.36 -7.90 -2.62
CA ASN A 134 -12.65 -7.10 -1.44
C ASN A 134 -12.82 -7.91 -0.16
N ASP A 135 -12.68 -9.22 -0.18
CA ASP A 135 -12.72 -10.02 1.05
C ASP A 135 -11.49 -9.81 1.93
N VAL A 136 -10.43 -9.15 1.42
CA VAL A 136 -9.34 -8.61 2.27
C VAL A 136 -9.84 -7.67 3.38
N TRP A 137 -11.07 -7.12 3.25
CA TRP A 137 -11.74 -6.29 4.26
C TRP A 137 -12.64 -7.10 5.23
N ARG A 138 -12.58 -8.44 5.18
CA ARG A 138 -13.29 -9.33 6.10
C ARG A 138 -12.33 -9.92 7.12
N TYR A 139 -12.81 -10.10 8.34
CA TYR A 139 -12.04 -10.74 9.42
C TYR A 139 -13.01 -11.33 10.46
N ASP A 140 -12.86 -12.60 10.80
CA ASP A 140 -13.74 -13.28 11.78
C ASP A 140 -13.19 -13.30 13.22
N GLY A 141 -12.09 -12.61 13.46
CA GLY A 141 -11.35 -12.62 14.75
C GLY A 141 -10.14 -13.55 14.74
N ASN A 142 -10.04 -14.43 13.74
CA ASN A 142 -8.93 -15.39 13.60
C ASN A 142 -8.36 -15.40 12.16
N LYS A 143 -9.23 -15.36 11.15
CA LYS A 143 -8.86 -15.49 9.75
C LYS A 143 -9.36 -14.30 8.93
N GLN A 144 -8.50 -13.76 8.08
CA GLN A 144 -8.86 -12.78 7.08
C GLN A 144 -9.52 -13.42 5.87
N GLY A 145 -10.39 -12.68 5.18
CA GLY A 145 -11.13 -13.15 4.01
C GLY A 145 -12.51 -13.71 4.32
N VAL A 146 -12.85 -13.87 5.58
CA VAL A 146 -14.14 -14.42 6.06
C VAL A 146 -14.66 -13.60 7.24
N GLY A 147 -15.92 -13.82 7.64
CA GLY A 147 -16.56 -13.11 8.75
C GLY A 147 -17.07 -11.73 8.35
N PRO A 148 -17.29 -10.82 9.34
CA PRO A 148 -17.79 -9.48 9.11
C PRO A 148 -16.93 -8.67 8.15
N ARG A 149 -17.56 -7.78 7.37
CA ARG A 149 -16.90 -6.83 6.48
C ARG A 149 -16.72 -5.49 7.19
N TYR A 150 -15.50 -5.00 7.21
CA TYR A 150 -15.13 -3.78 7.91
C TYR A 150 -14.86 -2.58 6.99
N GLY A 151 -14.79 -2.80 5.69
CA GLY A 151 -14.50 -1.75 4.71
C GLY A 151 -14.69 -2.23 3.27
N LEU A 152 -14.27 -1.36 2.34
CA LEU A 152 -14.28 -1.64 0.91
C LEU A 152 -13.13 -0.90 0.22
N ALA A 153 -12.50 -1.52 -0.76
CA ALA A 153 -11.52 -0.84 -1.60
C ALA A 153 -12.23 0.06 -2.62
N ARG A 154 -11.68 1.24 -2.90
CA ARG A 154 -12.19 2.10 -3.99
C ARG A 154 -11.84 1.57 -5.38
N ASP A 155 -10.75 0.85 -5.46
CA ASP A 155 -10.27 0.04 -6.57
C ASP A 155 -9.24 -0.95 -6.03
N TYR A 156 -8.94 -1.97 -6.83
CA TYR A 156 -7.93 -2.96 -6.48
C TYR A 156 -7.12 -3.36 -7.70
N SER A 157 -5.95 -3.92 -7.46
CA SER A 157 -5.09 -4.57 -8.44
C SER A 157 -4.48 -5.80 -7.80
N GLN A 158 -4.20 -6.81 -8.62
CA GLN A 158 -3.29 -7.87 -8.25
C GLN A 158 -1.87 -7.34 -8.43
N ASP A 159 -1.29 -6.85 -7.32
CA ASP A 159 -0.10 -5.99 -7.35
C ASP A 159 1.19 -6.74 -7.69
N CYS A 160 1.11 -8.06 -7.79
CA CYS A 160 2.20 -8.95 -8.24
C CYS A 160 2.39 -8.97 -9.75
N MET A 161 1.41 -8.51 -10.51
CA MET A 161 1.53 -8.32 -11.96
C MET A 161 2.45 -7.14 -12.27
N PHE A 162 3.01 -7.10 -13.48
CA PHE A 162 3.97 -6.06 -13.82
C PHE A 162 3.74 -5.45 -15.21
N TRP A 163 4.08 -4.18 -15.33
CA TRP A 163 4.17 -3.47 -16.61
C TRP A 163 5.56 -3.59 -17.19
N TYR A 164 5.66 -3.67 -18.52
CA TYR A 164 6.93 -3.73 -19.21
C TYR A 164 6.95 -2.90 -20.50
N ARG A 165 8.12 -2.49 -20.92
CA ARG A 165 8.44 -1.72 -22.12
C ARG A 165 8.79 -2.67 -23.25
N ALA A 166 7.84 -2.95 -24.16
CA ALA A 166 8.05 -3.86 -25.31
C ALA A 166 9.19 -3.38 -26.21
N ASP A 167 9.31 -2.08 -26.44
CA ASP A 167 10.42 -1.49 -27.20
C ASP A 167 11.80 -1.79 -26.62
N MET A 168 11.95 -1.78 -25.29
CA MET A 168 13.22 -2.13 -24.63
C MET A 168 13.56 -3.62 -24.76
N PHE A 169 12.55 -4.49 -24.78
CA PHE A 169 12.74 -5.92 -25.06
C PHE A 169 13.20 -6.12 -26.51
N GLU A 170 12.56 -5.47 -27.48
CA GLU A 170 12.91 -5.53 -28.90
C GLU A 170 14.33 -5.02 -29.15
N GLU A 171 14.71 -3.87 -28.57
CA GLU A 171 16.06 -3.30 -28.64
C GLU A 171 17.13 -4.24 -28.07
N ALA A 172 16.78 -4.99 -27.02
CA ALA A 172 17.66 -5.97 -26.38
C ALA A 172 17.66 -7.35 -27.09
N GLY A 173 16.84 -7.54 -28.13
CA GLY A 173 16.67 -8.83 -28.81
C GLY A 173 16.08 -9.91 -27.90
N LEU A 174 15.17 -9.53 -27.00
CA LEU A 174 14.50 -10.40 -26.04
C LEU A 174 13.08 -10.72 -26.48
N GLU A 175 12.63 -11.96 -26.24
CA GLU A 175 11.24 -12.33 -26.38
C GLU A 175 10.38 -11.60 -25.35
N LEU A 176 9.17 -11.17 -25.76
CA LEU A 176 8.21 -10.56 -24.86
C LEU A 176 7.63 -11.60 -23.89
N PRO A 177 7.29 -11.20 -22.65
CA PRO A 177 6.55 -12.06 -21.73
C PRO A 177 5.29 -12.64 -22.35
N SER A 178 5.02 -13.92 -22.12
CA SER A 178 3.83 -14.60 -22.60
C SER A 178 2.55 -13.95 -22.07
N GLU A 179 1.51 -13.88 -22.89
CA GLU A 179 0.19 -13.42 -22.45
C GLU A 179 -0.64 -14.50 -21.75
N THR A 180 -0.18 -15.77 -21.77
CA THR A 180 -0.93 -16.92 -21.24
C THR A 180 -0.22 -17.63 -20.11
N GLU A 181 1.11 -17.65 -20.15
CA GLU A 181 1.94 -18.35 -19.17
C GLU A 181 2.75 -17.33 -18.34
N PRO A 182 2.72 -17.40 -17.00
CA PRO A 182 3.54 -16.52 -16.17
C PRO A 182 5.03 -16.88 -16.27
N LEU A 183 5.88 -15.88 -16.15
CA LEU A 183 7.32 -16.10 -15.97
C LEU A 183 7.58 -16.80 -14.63
N SER A 184 8.65 -17.58 -14.56
CA SER A 184 9.25 -17.88 -13.25
C SER A 184 9.92 -16.62 -12.68
N MET A 185 10.07 -16.57 -11.36
CA MET A 185 10.80 -15.48 -10.70
C MET A 185 12.26 -15.42 -11.15
N ASP A 186 12.87 -16.57 -11.47
CA ASP A 186 14.26 -16.64 -11.93
C ASP A 186 14.42 -16.08 -13.35
N GLU A 187 13.46 -16.38 -14.26
CA GLU A 187 13.39 -15.76 -15.60
C GLU A 187 13.19 -14.24 -15.49
N TRP A 188 12.28 -13.81 -14.60
CA TRP A 188 12.01 -12.39 -14.38
C TRP A 188 13.25 -11.63 -13.88
N LEU A 189 14.00 -12.24 -12.95
CA LEU A 189 15.29 -11.71 -12.45
C LEU A 189 16.34 -11.63 -13.56
N ASP A 190 16.43 -12.67 -14.42
CA ASP A 190 17.37 -12.70 -15.55
C ASP A 190 17.03 -11.63 -16.60
N LEU A 191 15.76 -11.50 -16.97
CA LEU A 191 15.28 -10.42 -17.84
C LEU A 191 15.65 -9.05 -17.24
N GLY A 192 15.45 -8.87 -15.93
CA GLY A 192 15.85 -7.65 -15.23
C GLY A 192 17.35 -7.36 -15.36
N LYS A 193 18.19 -8.36 -15.22
CA LYS A 193 19.65 -8.21 -15.43
C LYS A 193 20.00 -7.83 -16.86
N ARG A 194 19.40 -8.49 -17.84
CA ARG A 194 19.66 -8.26 -19.28
C ARG A 194 19.15 -6.89 -19.77
N LEU A 195 18.05 -6.40 -19.21
CA LEU A 195 17.46 -5.08 -19.55
C LEU A 195 18.12 -3.92 -18.79
N THR A 196 18.97 -4.20 -17.79
CA THR A 196 19.64 -3.15 -17.03
C THR A 196 20.76 -2.52 -17.82
N ALA A 197 20.60 -1.24 -18.18
CA ALA A 197 21.65 -0.49 -18.85
C ALA A 197 22.53 0.30 -17.87
N ARG A 198 23.85 0.20 -18.03
CA ARG A 198 24.83 0.90 -17.19
C ARG A 198 25.74 1.79 -18.02
N ARG A 199 26.13 2.93 -17.46
CA ARG A 199 27.16 3.81 -18.05
C ARG A 199 28.11 4.24 -16.95
N LEU A 200 29.38 4.02 -17.15
CA LEU A 200 30.46 4.32 -16.16
C LEU A 200 30.12 3.71 -14.77
N GLY A 201 29.69 2.45 -14.74
CA GLY A 201 29.34 1.72 -13.52
C GLY A 201 28.00 2.13 -12.88
N LYS A 202 27.34 3.18 -13.34
CA LYS A 202 26.05 3.66 -12.79
C LYS A 202 24.87 3.14 -13.61
N VAL A 203 23.82 2.69 -12.94
CA VAL A 203 22.55 2.31 -13.60
C VAL A 203 21.94 3.53 -14.29
N LYS A 204 21.58 3.39 -15.54
CA LYS A 204 20.87 4.39 -16.36
C LYS A 204 19.44 3.97 -16.65
N VAL A 205 19.25 2.68 -16.89
CA VAL A 205 17.93 2.07 -17.03
C VAL A 205 17.87 0.90 -16.04
N TYR A 206 16.91 0.92 -15.17
CA TYR A 206 16.56 -0.22 -14.31
C TYR A 206 15.85 -1.28 -15.14
N GLY A 207 16.35 -2.51 -15.11
CA GLY A 207 15.68 -3.61 -15.83
C GLY A 207 14.41 -4.06 -15.15
N LEU A 208 14.36 -3.99 -13.82
CA LEU A 208 13.24 -4.49 -13.02
C LEU A 208 13.04 -3.68 -11.76
N SER A 209 11.83 -3.22 -11.49
CA SER A 209 11.38 -2.81 -10.15
C SER A 209 10.42 -3.85 -9.59
N ALA A 210 10.80 -4.51 -8.53
CA ALA A 210 9.99 -5.49 -7.82
C ALA A 210 9.30 -4.93 -6.56
N ASN A 211 9.47 -3.65 -6.25
CA ASN A 211 9.10 -3.06 -4.95
C ASN A 211 7.69 -2.40 -4.90
N GLY A 212 6.81 -2.66 -5.86
CA GLY A 212 5.51 -1.98 -5.94
C GLY A 212 4.60 -2.14 -4.71
N MET A 213 4.82 -3.15 -3.88
CA MET A 213 3.94 -3.47 -2.74
C MET A 213 4.63 -3.49 -1.37
N GLY A 214 5.89 -3.09 -1.27
CA GLY A 214 6.69 -3.21 -0.05
C GLY A 214 7.27 -4.62 0.16
N VAL A 215 8.42 -4.67 0.86
CA VAL A 215 9.23 -5.90 0.90
C VAL A 215 8.56 -7.04 1.67
N MET A 216 7.88 -6.75 2.77
CA MET A 216 7.20 -7.80 3.55
C MET A 216 6.09 -8.46 2.72
N SER A 217 5.27 -7.68 2.04
CA SER A 217 4.21 -8.19 1.16
C SER A 217 4.78 -9.01 0.00
N GLN A 218 5.90 -8.56 -0.56
CA GLN A 218 6.61 -9.29 -1.61
C GLN A 218 7.10 -10.66 -1.12
N LEU A 219 7.73 -10.71 0.06
CA LEU A 219 8.19 -11.96 0.65
C LEU A 219 7.03 -12.91 0.98
N MET A 220 5.90 -12.37 1.46
CA MET A 220 4.68 -13.17 1.69
C MET A 220 4.15 -13.79 0.39
N TRP A 221 4.05 -12.99 -0.68
CA TRP A 221 3.62 -13.47 -1.99
C TRP A 221 4.55 -14.54 -2.55
N MET A 222 5.86 -14.28 -2.56
CA MET A 222 6.84 -15.23 -3.08
C MET A 222 6.84 -16.54 -2.29
N THR A 223 6.73 -16.47 -0.96
CA THR A 223 6.63 -17.66 -0.10
C THR A 223 5.37 -18.47 -0.44
N ALA A 224 4.24 -17.79 -0.63
CA ALA A 224 2.98 -18.46 -1.00
C ALA A 224 3.06 -19.08 -2.41
N SER A 225 3.69 -18.39 -3.37
CA SER A 225 3.93 -18.92 -4.72
C SER A 225 4.87 -20.13 -4.72
N ALA A 226 5.77 -20.22 -3.75
CA ALA A 226 6.60 -21.41 -3.53
C ALA A 226 5.85 -22.57 -2.84
N GLY A 227 4.61 -22.34 -2.38
CA GLY A 227 3.78 -23.35 -1.72
C GLY A 227 3.80 -23.31 -0.19
N GLY A 228 4.44 -22.29 0.41
CA GLY A 228 4.52 -22.09 1.85
C GLY A 228 3.64 -20.97 2.38
N SER A 229 3.84 -20.62 3.65
CA SER A 229 3.27 -19.45 4.30
C SER A 229 4.33 -18.80 5.17
N LEU A 230 4.45 -17.48 5.08
CA LEU A 230 5.41 -16.74 5.91
C LEU A 230 4.88 -16.56 7.34
N PHE A 231 3.56 -16.45 7.51
CA PHE A 231 2.93 -16.43 8.83
C PHE A 231 2.48 -17.83 9.24
N ALA A 232 2.72 -18.19 10.51
CA ALA A 232 2.32 -19.43 11.15
C ALA A 232 1.44 -19.15 12.39
N ASP A 233 0.91 -20.20 13.01
CA ASP A 233 0.15 -20.14 14.27
C ASP A 233 -1.00 -19.11 14.23
N ALA A 234 -1.86 -19.20 13.23
CA ALA A 234 -2.91 -18.21 12.99
C ALA A 234 -2.37 -16.77 12.91
N ALA A 235 -1.25 -16.60 12.22
CA ALA A 235 -0.51 -15.37 12.01
C ALA A 235 0.07 -14.74 13.32
N ALA A 236 0.26 -15.54 14.37
CA ALA A 236 0.89 -15.11 15.61
C ALA A 236 2.43 -15.11 15.53
N THR A 237 3.00 -15.83 14.59
CA THR A 237 4.45 -15.92 14.37
C THR A 237 4.77 -15.79 12.88
N VAL A 238 6.04 -15.45 12.59
CA VAL A 238 6.63 -15.58 11.24
C VAL A 238 7.66 -16.68 11.23
N ASP A 239 7.80 -17.36 10.09
CA ASP A 239 8.83 -18.36 9.87
C ASP A 239 9.57 -18.12 8.54
N PHE A 240 10.73 -17.46 8.64
CA PHE A 240 11.66 -17.31 7.54
C PHE A 240 12.59 -18.53 7.38
N SER A 241 12.46 -19.55 8.23
CA SER A 241 13.33 -20.74 8.22
C SER A 241 12.80 -21.84 7.30
N SER A 242 11.54 -21.78 6.89
CA SER A 242 10.98 -22.73 5.92
C SER A 242 11.71 -22.65 4.58
N PRO A 243 11.82 -23.75 3.81
CA PRO A 243 12.48 -23.76 2.51
C PRO A 243 11.91 -22.70 1.55
N GLU A 244 10.59 -22.53 1.54
CA GLU A 244 9.85 -21.60 0.68
C GLU A 244 10.16 -20.14 1.05
N ALA A 245 10.16 -19.82 2.34
CA ALA A 245 10.49 -18.48 2.82
C ALA A 245 11.96 -18.12 2.61
N ARG A 246 12.88 -19.10 2.84
CA ARG A 246 14.30 -18.91 2.52
C ARG A 246 14.54 -18.66 1.04
N ARG A 247 13.83 -19.37 0.15
CA ARG A 247 13.91 -19.17 -1.30
C ARG A 247 13.43 -17.76 -1.67
N ALA A 248 12.32 -17.31 -1.12
CA ALA A 248 11.79 -15.96 -1.32
C ALA A 248 12.78 -14.88 -0.81
N LEU A 249 13.33 -15.07 0.38
CA LEU A 249 14.32 -14.17 0.97
C LEU A 249 15.61 -14.11 0.15
N GLN A 250 16.12 -15.26 -0.30
CA GLN A 250 17.31 -15.35 -1.16
C GLN A 250 17.08 -14.60 -2.48
N TRP A 251 15.93 -14.83 -3.13
CA TRP A 251 15.59 -14.14 -4.37
C TRP A 251 15.61 -12.61 -4.20
N TYR A 252 15.03 -12.10 -3.10
CA TYR A 252 15.04 -10.66 -2.83
C TYR A 252 16.46 -10.14 -2.58
N MET A 253 17.29 -10.88 -1.83
CA MET A 253 18.69 -10.51 -1.59
C MET A 253 19.49 -10.48 -2.89
N ASP A 254 19.30 -11.45 -3.78
CA ASP A 254 19.98 -11.53 -5.08
C ASP A 254 19.51 -10.39 -6.01
N TYR A 255 18.22 -10.08 -6.02
CA TYR A 255 17.67 -8.93 -6.73
C TYR A 255 18.31 -7.61 -6.26
N ALA A 256 18.33 -7.38 -4.96
CA ALA A 256 18.88 -6.16 -4.38
C ALA A 256 20.39 -6.03 -4.60
N LYS A 257 21.12 -7.15 -4.52
CA LYS A 257 22.56 -7.22 -4.78
C LYS A 257 22.92 -7.00 -6.24
N ALA A 258 22.08 -7.47 -7.16
CA ALA A 258 22.28 -7.28 -8.60
C ALA A 258 22.12 -5.81 -9.03
N ASP A 259 21.55 -4.94 -8.19
CA ASP A 259 21.37 -3.51 -8.45
C ASP A 259 20.68 -3.25 -9.81
N ILE A 260 19.62 -4.00 -10.08
CA ILE A 260 18.87 -3.94 -11.34
C ILE A 260 17.59 -3.14 -11.23
N GLY A 261 17.26 -2.69 -10.02
CA GLY A 261 16.09 -1.92 -9.71
C GLY A 261 16.11 -1.34 -8.29
N PRO A 262 15.10 -0.51 -7.96
CA PRO A 262 14.95 0.04 -6.63
C PRO A 262 14.80 -1.04 -5.55
N SER A 263 15.53 -0.92 -4.46
CA SER A 263 15.54 -1.88 -3.35
C SER A 263 15.80 -1.20 -2.02
N LEU A 264 15.85 -1.95 -0.91
CA LEU A 264 16.21 -1.40 0.41
C LEU A 264 17.68 -0.90 0.47
N VAL A 265 18.55 -1.35 -0.44
CA VAL A 265 19.95 -0.86 -0.53
C VAL A 265 20.12 0.25 -1.55
N ASN A 266 19.26 0.32 -2.55
CA ASN A 266 19.27 1.30 -3.63
C ASN A 266 17.85 1.85 -3.83
N PRO A 267 17.41 2.84 -3.03
CA PRO A 267 16.07 3.40 -3.15
C PRO A 267 15.89 4.11 -4.49
N ASN A 268 14.64 4.17 -5.00
CA ASN A 268 14.34 4.85 -6.24
C ASN A 268 14.65 6.36 -6.09
N PRO A 269 15.55 6.92 -6.93
CA PRO A 269 15.93 8.34 -6.83
C PRO A 269 14.77 9.31 -7.14
N ASP A 270 13.75 8.85 -7.86
CA ASP A 270 12.55 9.64 -8.18
C ASP A 270 11.41 9.42 -7.16
N GLY A 271 11.68 8.68 -6.07
CA GLY A 271 10.74 8.38 -5.01
C GLY A 271 9.82 7.18 -5.30
N TRP A 272 9.41 6.96 -6.55
CA TRP A 272 8.58 5.84 -6.98
C TRP A 272 8.72 5.58 -8.50
N ASP A 273 8.13 4.48 -8.98
CA ASP A 273 8.35 3.99 -10.34
C ASP A 273 7.78 4.88 -11.44
N GLY A 274 6.71 5.63 -11.20
CA GLY A 274 6.03 6.43 -12.21
C GLY A 274 6.95 7.36 -13.00
N PRO A 275 7.62 8.32 -12.37
CA PRO A 275 8.54 9.24 -13.06
C PRO A 275 9.71 8.50 -13.73
N THR A 276 10.23 7.42 -13.11
CA THR A 276 11.32 6.63 -13.66
C THR A 276 10.90 5.89 -14.93
N TYR A 277 9.71 5.29 -14.93
CA TYR A 277 9.15 4.56 -16.06
C TYR A 277 8.79 5.53 -17.21
N GLN A 278 8.12 6.64 -16.89
CA GLN A 278 7.78 7.68 -17.86
C GLN A 278 9.01 8.31 -18.54
N ALA A 279 10.11 8.44 -17.81
CA ALA A 279 11.37 8.93 -18.34
C ALA A 279 12.15 7.91 -19.17
N GLY A 280 11.61 6.70 -19.41
CA GLY A 280 12.30 5.62 -20.14
C GLY A 280 13.51 5.05 -19.38
N ARG A 281 13.52 5.14 -18.06
CA ARG A 281 14.61 4.67 -17.22
C ARG A 281 14.28 3.40 -16.43
N MET A 282 13.21 2.71 -16.82
CA MET A 282 12.76 1.45 -16.20
C MET A 282 12.09 0.58 -17.26
N ALA A 283 12.53 -0.68 -17.40
CA ALA A 283 12.01 -1.61 -18.38
C ALA A 283 10.80 -2.41 -17.86
N MET A 284 10.83 -2.84 -16.59
CA MET A 284 9.74 -3.59 -15.95
C MET A 284 9.42 -2.98 -14.57
N SER A 285 8.12 -2.81 -14.26
CA SER A 285 7.63 -2.29 -12.97
C SER A 285 6.49 -3.13 -12.43
N CYS A 286 6.67 -3.70 -11.24
CA CYS A 286 5.65 -4.43 -10.47
C CYS A 286 4.72 -3.43 -9.77
N SER A 287 3.81 -2.84 -10.52
CA SER A 287 2.94 -1.74 -10.06
C SER A 287 1.44 -2.00 -10.22
N GLY A 288 1.02 -3.24 -10.52
CA GLY A 288 -0.38 -3.61 -10.66
C GLY A 288 -1.14 -2.88 -11.78
N PHE A 289 -2.41 -3.22 -11.96
CA PHE A 289 -3.26 -2.69 -13.04
C PHE A 289 -3.43 -1.16 -12.99
N TRP A 290 -3.50 -0.59 -11.79
CA TRP A 290 -3.69 0.86 -11.57
C TRP A 290 -2.66 1.75 -12.28
N PHE A 291 -1.45 1.23 -12.48
CA PHE A 291 -0.37 1.97 -13.13
C PHE A 291 -0.66 2.25 -14.61
N GLY A 292 -1.58 1.51 -15.22
CA GLY A 292 -2.07 1.77 -16.57
C GLY A 292 -2.67 3.17 -16.74
N SER A 293 -3.25 3.76 -15.69
CA SER A 293 -3.76 5.14 -15.73
C SER A 293 -2.62 6.17 -15.82
N VAL A 294 -1.47 5.88 -15.21
CA VAL A 294 -0.27 6.72 -15.31
C VAL A 294 0.32 6.65 -16.72
N ILE A 295 0.35 5.45 -17.31
CA ILE A 295 0.83 5.22 -18.68
C ILE A 295 -0.10 5.87 -19.71
N ALA A 296 -1.41 5.78 -19.52
CA ALA A 296 -2.42 6.29 -20.46
C ALA A 296 -2.36 7.82 -20.68
N GLY A 297 -1.70 8.56 -19.79
CA GLY A 297 -1.45 10.00 -19.94
C GLY A 297 -0.45 10.35 -21.04
N ASP A 298 0.34 9.38 -21.54
CA ASP A 298 1.32 9.54 -22.61
C ASP A 298 1.03 8.53 -23.73
N ALA A 299 0.70 9.04 -24.94
CA ALA A 299 0.33 8.21 -26.08
C ALA A 299 1.50 7.31 -26.52
N LYS A 300 2.74 7.84 -26.58
CA LYS A 300 3.92 7.07 -26.98
C LYS A 300 4.22 5.96 -25.97
N LEU A 301 4.13 6.29 -24.68
CA LEU A 301 4.32 5.30 -23.62
C LEU A 301 3.25 4.20 -23.69
N SER A 302 2.00 4.55 -24.01
CA SER A 302 0.91 3.61 -24.18
C SER A 302 1.12 2.64 -25.35
N GLU A 303 1.75 3.08 -26.45
CA GLU A 303 2.05 2.23 -27.61
C GLU A 303 3.01 1.10 -27.27
N VAL A 304 3.99 1.36 -26.42
CA VAL A 304 5.09 0.44 -26.10
C VAL A 304 4.93 -0.29 -24.77
N SER A 305 3.95 0.08 -23.92
CA SER A 305 3.73 -0.57 -22.64
C SER A 305 2.78 -1.74 -22.76
N ARG A 306 3.08 -2.83 -22.04
CA ARG A 306 2.25 -4.04 -21.93
C ARG A 306 2.18 -4.47 -20.48
N PHE A 307 1.12 -5.20 -20.13
CA PHE A 307 0.88 -5.72 -18.78
C PHE A 307 1.00 -7.24 -18.78
N ALA A 308 1.77 -7.79 -17.87
CA ALA A 308 2.07 -9.21 -17.80
C ALA A 308 1.52 -9.86 -16.53
N LEU A 309 1.35 -11.16 -16.59
CA LEU A 309 0.90 -12.01 -15.50
C LEU A 309 1.91 -11.99 -14.33
N ALA A 310 1.43 -12.29 -13.12
CA ALA A 310 2.27 -12.34 -11.93
C ALA A 310 3.32 -13.46 -12.03
N PRO A 311 4.62 -13.17 -11.88
CA PRO A 311 5.65 -14.21 -11.90
C PRO A 311 5.51 -15.20 -10.75
N GLN A 312 6.07 -16.41 -10.86
CA GLN A 312 5.93 -17.48 -9.90
C GLN A 312 7.29 -17.95 -9.36
N LEU A 313 7.40 -18.08 -8.04
CA LEU A 313 8.60 -18.64 -7.42
C LEU A 313 8.58 -20.19 -7.38
N GLY A 314 7.40 -20.79 -7.43
CA GLY A 314 7.19 -22.24 -7.44
C GLY A 314 6.01 -22.62 -8.33
N SER A 315 5.34 -23.72 -8.00
CA SER A 315 4.21 -24.23 -8.79
C SER A 315 2.85 -23.66 -8.39
N HIS A 316 2.77 -22.86 -7.34
CA HIS A 316 1.51 -22.30 -6.84
C HIS A 316 1.28 -20.92 -7.42
N ARG A 317 0.27 -20.82 -8.30
CA ARG A 317 -0.16 -19.53 -8.82
C ARG A 317 -1.04 -18.84 -7.80
N VAL A 318 -0.50 -17.80 -7.17
CA VAL A 318 -1.21 -16.95 -6.21
C VAL A 318 -0.98 -15.49 -6.59
N SER A 319 -2.03 -14.70 -6.56
CA SER A 319 -2.00 -13.31 -6.99
C SER A 319 -2.79 -12.45 -6.00
N PRO A 320 -2.18 -12.09 -4.85
CA PRO A 320 -2.82 -11.35 -3.78
C PRO A 320 -2.99 -9.88 -4.14
N ILE A 321 -3.81 -9.19 -3.34
CA ILE A 321 -4.01 -7.75 -3.36
C ILE A 321 -3.47 -7.18 -2.07
N PHE A 322 -2.44 -6.37 -2.15
CA PHE A 322 -1.82 -5.72 -0.98
C PHE A 322 -2.07 -4.22 -0.92
N SER A 323 -2.27 -3.54 -2.04
CA SER A 323 -2.40 -2.08 -2.11
C SER A 323 -3.81 -1.57 -2.43
N GLY A 324 -4.82 -2.43 -2.40
CA GLY A 324 -6.22 -2.05 -2.55
C GLY A 324 -6.69 -1.10 -1.46
N THR A 325 -6.49 0.22 -1.70
CA THR A 325 -6.84 1.26 -0.73
C THR A 325 -8.33 1.54 -0.74
N GLY A 326 -8.90 1.79 0.43
CA GLY A 326 -10.30 2.06 0.61
C GLY A 326 -10.59 2.78 1.90
N PHE A 327 -11.79 2.60 2.43
CA PHE A 327 -12.20 3.23 3.66
C PHE A 327 -12.86 2.24 4.62
N TRP A 328 -12.79 2.58 5.89
CA TRP A 328 -13.47 1.93 6.99
C TRP A 328 -14.03 2.97 7.96
N ILE A 329 -14.99 2.57 8.79
CA ILE A 329 -15.65 3.42 9.77
C ILE A 329 -15.20 2.96 11.16
N PRO A 330 -14.56 3.82 11.96
CA PRO A 330 -14.19 3.49 13.34
C PRO A 330 -15.42 3.15 14.19
N LYS A 331 -15.24 2.20 15.13
CA LYS A 331 -16.32 1.78 16.05
C LYS A 331 -16.86 2.94 16.90
N ASP A 332 -15.98 3.85 17.32
CA ASP A 332 -16.33 4.99 18.16
C ASP A 332 -16.56 6.29 17.36
N ALA A 333 -16.75 6.20 16.03
CA ALA A 333 -17.09 7.35 15.20
C ALA A 333 -18.43 7.97 15.67
N LYS A 334 -18.48 9.31 15.77
CA LYS A 334 -19.64 10.04 16.28
C LYS A 334 -20.80 10.09 15.29
N ASN A 335 -20.49 10.17 13.99
CA ASN A 335 -21.44 10.36 12.91
C ASN A 335 -21.49 9.14 11.98
N LYS A 336 -21.66 7.91 12.55
CA LYS A 336 -21.60 6.65 11.78
C LYS A 336 -22.61 6.59 10.64
N GLU A 337 -23.84 7.04 10.86
CA GLU A 337 -24.89 6.99 9.84
C GLU A 337 -24.56 7.90 8.66
N GLU A 338 -24.06 9.10 8.94
CA GLU A 338 -23.63 10.03 7.89
C GLU A 338 -22.34 9.56 7.21
N ALA A 339 -21.41 8.98 7.98
CA ALA A 339 -20.20 8.36 7.44
C ALA A 339 -20.54 7.19 6.51
N TRP A 340 -21.53 6.34 6.88
CA TRP A 340 -22.01 5.28 6.01
C TRP A 340 -22.62 5.82 4.72
N LYS A 341 -23.47 6.84 4.78
CA LYS A 341 -24.05 7.46 3.57
C LYS A 341 -22.96 8.02 2.65
N LEU A 342 -21.93 8.65 3.22
CA LEU A 342 -20.77 9.10 2.44
C LEU A 342 -20.00 7.92 1.83
N PHE A 343 -19.79 6.85 2.60
CA PHE A 343 -19.16 5.62 2.16
C PHE A 343 -19.94 4.99 0.98
N GLU A 344 -21.27 4.86 1.14
CA GLU A 344 -22.16 4.30 0.12
C GLU A 344 -22.11 5.09 -1.19
N LEU A 345 -22.19 6.43 -1.13
CA LEU A 345 -22.07 7.30 -2.31
C LEU A 345 -20.68 7.26 -2.93
N HIS A 346 -19.63 7.15 -2.10
CA HIS A 346 -18.26 7.08 -2.58
C HIS A 346 -17.99 5.79 -3.38
N PHE A 347 -18.46 4.65 -2.89
CA PHE A 347 -18.17 3.34 -3.49
C PHE A 347 -19.21 2.84 -4.50
N GLY A 348 -20.46 3.31 -4.44
CA GLY A 348 -21.54 2.90 -5.35
C GLY A 348 -22.11 4.04 -6.19
N GLY A 349 -21.76 5.28 -5.87
CA GLY A 349 -22.31 6.49 -6.50
C GLY A 349 -21.50 7.02 -7.69
N GLY A 350 -21.57 8.33 -7.88
CA GLY A 350 -20.83 9.07 -8.93
C GLY A 350 -19.33 8.86 -8.88
N PRO A 351 -18.68 9.06 -7.71
CA PRO A 351 -17.24 8.93 -7.57
C PRO A 351 -16.71 7.56 -8.02
N ALA A 352 -17.42 6.47 -7.67
CA ALA A 352 -17.03 5.12 -8.09
C ALA A 352 -17.09 4.93 -9.62
N ARG A 353 -18.16 5.45 -10.25
CA ARG A 353 -18.32 5.39 -11.72
C ARG A 353 -17.24 6.17 -12.45
N GLU A 354 -16.93 7.38 -11.97
CA GLU A 354 -15.86 8.22 -12.53
C GLU A 354 -14.50 7.56 -12.40
N ARG A 355 -14.21 6.96 -11.24
CA ARG A 355 -12.96 6.26 -10.98
C ARG A 355 -12.81 5.01 -11.85
N ALA A 356 -13.86 4.21 -12.02
CA ALA A 356 -13.86 3.06 -12.91
C ALA A 356 -13.62 3.49 -14.37
N ALA A 357 -14.27 4.58 -14.82
CA ALA A 357 -14.08 5.13 -16.17
C ALA A 357 -12.68 5.72 -16.39
N ALA A 358 -12.01 6.17 -15.35
CA ALA A 358 -10.63 6.65 -15.39
C ALA A 358 -9.58 5.51 -15.40
N GLY A 359 -9.96 4.26 -15.09
CA GLY A 359 -9.07 3.09 -15.16
C GLY A 359 -8.00 3.02 -14.06
N TRP A 360 -8.26 3.58 -12.88
CA TRP A 360 -7.33 3.60 -11.75
C TRP A 360 -7.08 2.23 -11.09
N GLY A 361 -7.83 1.22 -11.47
CA GLY A 361 -7.78 -0.13 -10.93
C GLY A 361 -9.06 -0.87 -11.26
N MET A 362 -9.17 -2.10 -10.80
CA MET A 362 -10.42 -2.85 -10.88
C MET A 362 -11.43 -2.25 -9.90
N PRO A 363 -12.66 -1.95 -10.32
CA PRO A 363 -13.66 -1.41 -9.42
C PRO A 363 -14.09 -2.44 -8.38
N PRO A 364 -14.51 -2.00 -7.17
CA PRO A 364 -14.97 -2.90 -6.12
C PRO A 364 -16.28 -3.62 -6.45
N LEU A 365 -17.08 -3.05 -7.35
CA LEU A 365 -18.35 -3.62 -7.80
C LEU A 365 -18.20 -4.19 -9.21
N ASP A 366 -18.64 -5.43 -9.41
CA ASP A 366 -18.55 -6.11 -10.69
C ASP A 366 -19.36 -5.40 -11.79
N SER A 367 -20.51 -4.79 -11.43
CA SER A 367 -21.34 -3.98 -12.34
C SER A 367 -20.59 -2.78 -12.93
N LEU A 368 -19.57 -2.26 -12.26
CA LEU A 368 -18.78 -1.13 -12.74
C LEU A 368 -17.69 -1.52 -13.73
N ARG A 369 -17.37 -2.81 -13.91
CA ARG A 369 -16.33 -3.27 -14.85
C ARG A 369 -16.60 -2.84 -16.29
N SER A 370 -17.89 -2.76 -16.67
CA SER A 370 -18.29 -2.28 -18.01
C SER A 370 -17.94 -0.80 -18.28
N LYS A 371 -17.63 -0.03 -17.24
CA LYS A 371 -17.22 1.39 -17.34
C LYS A 371 -15.72 1.56 -17.57
N MET A 372 -14.92 0.52 -17.35
CA MET A 372 -13.47 0.60 -17.48
C MET A 372 -13.04 0.91 -18.90
N PRO A 373 -11.96 1.69 -19.09
CA PRO A 373 -11.49 2.08 -20.41
C PRO A 373 -10.89 0.88 -21.15
N GLN A 374 -11.40 0.61 -22.37
CA GLN A 374 -10.91 -0.42 -23.29
C GLN A 374 -10.86 0.15 -24.73
N LYS A 375 -10.39 1.39 -24.89
CA LYS A 375 -10.33 2.06 -26.18
C LYS A 375 -9.04 1.78 -26.93
N THR A 376 -7.90 1.83 -26.24
CA THR A 376 -6.57 1.60 -26.83
C THR A 376 -6.18 0.12 -26.81
N ALA A 377 -5.21 -0.27 -27.63
CA ALA A 377 -4.65 -1.63 -27.63
C ALA A 377 -4.07 -2.00 -26.26
N MET A 378 -3.33 -1.07 -25.63
CA MET A 378 -2.77 -1.23 -24.28
C MET A 378 -3.86 -1.48 -23.24
N GLN A 379 -4.94 -0.69 -23.25
CA GLN A 379 -6.05 -0.87 -22.29
C GLN A 379 -6.75 -2.21 -22.44
N LYS A 380 -6.98 -2.66 -23.68
CA LYS A 380 -7.57 -3.97 -23.97
C LYS A 380 -6.67 -5.10 -23.51
N GLN A 381 -5.37 -5.02 -23.84
CA GLN A 381 -4.38 -6.03 -23.45
C GLN A 381 -4.24 -6.10 -21.93
N ALA A 382 -4.12 -4.97 -21.24
CA ALA A 382 -4.00 -4.93 -19.79
C ALA A 382 -5.26 -5.49 -19.09
N TYR A 383 -6.44 -5.14 -19.57
CA TYR A 383 -7.70 -5.69 -19.04
C TYR A 383 -7.77 -7.21 -19.24
N ALA A 384 -7.39 -7.71 -20.41
CA ALA A 384 -7.36 -9.15 -20.69
C ALA A 384 -6.36 -9.90 -19.79
N ALA A 385 -5.16 -9.35 -19.58
CA ALA A 385 -4.17 -9.90 -18.66
C ALA A 385 -4.70 -9.93 -17.21
N GLN A 386 -5.30 -8.82 -16.74
CA GLN A 386 -5.91 -8.74 -15.41
C GLN A 386 -7.03 -9.77 -15.23
N MET A 387 -7.87 -9.98 -16.25
CA MET A 387 -8.96 -10.97 -16.18
C MET A 387 -8.43 -12.41 -16.15
N LYS A 388 -7.33 -12.70 -16.83
CA LYS A 388 -6.64 -14.01 -16.76
C LYS A 388 -6.03 -14.27 -15.38
N GLU A 389 -5.57 -13.21 -14.69
CA GLU A 389 -4.99 -13.31 -13.34
C GLU A 389 -6.05 -13.37 -12.23
N SER A 390 -7.24 -12.82 -12.45
CA SER A 390 -8.30 -12.71 -11.45
C SER A 390 -8.68 -14.02 -10.74
N PRO A 391 -8.73 -15.21 -11.40
CA PRO A 391 -9.03 -16.48 -10.73
C PRO A 391 -8.01 -16.92 -9.67
N TYR A 392 -6.80 -16.37 -9.72
CA TYR A 392 -5.71 -16.70 -8.81
C TYR A 392 -5.62 -15.74 -7.61
N PHE A 393 -6.62 -14.87 -7.46
CA PHE A 393 -6.74 -14.04 -6.28
C PHE A 393 -6.75 -14.88 -5.01
N THR A 394 -5.92 -14.47 -4.05
CA THR A 394 -5.79 -15.17 -2.76
C THR A 394 -5.61 -14.15 -1.65
N VAL A 395 -6.37 -14.30 -0.58
CA VAL A 395 -6.13 -13.57 0.67
C VAL A 395 -5.00 -14.26 1.41
N LEU A 396 -3.85 -13.60 1.52
CA LEU A 396 -2.72 -14.11 2.30
C LEU A 396 -2.88 -13.72 3.78
N PRO A 397 -2.50 -14.59 4.73
CA PRO A 397 -2.56 -14.29 6.14
C PRO A 397 -1.71 -13.07 6.50
N VAL A 398 -2.27 -12.12 7.23
CA VAL A 398 -1.56 -10.99 7.81
C VAL A 398 -1.79 -11.00 9.32
N SER A 399 -0.74 -10.73 10.09
CA SER A 399 -0.83 -10.76 11.54
C SER A 399 -1.73 -9.65 12.11
N PRO A 400 -2.65 -9.99 13.03
CA PRO A 400 -3.39 -8.99 13.78
C PRO A 400 -2.55 -8.30 14.88
N TYR A 401 -1.35 -8.78 15.15
CA TYR A 401 -0.54 -8.36 16.30
C TYR A 401 0.48 -7.27 15.99
N ALA A 402 0.77 -7.01 14.72
CA ALA A 402 1.64 -5.90 14.30
C ALA A 402 1.12 -5.24 13.04
N GLN A 403 1.29 -3.92 12.93
CA GLN A 403 1.09 -3.22 11.67
C GLN A 403 2.19 -3.60 10.68
N MET A 404 1.85 -3.68 9.39
CA MET A 404 2.78 -4.06 8.32
C MET A 404 4.01 -3.14 8.27
N ASP A 405 3.84 -1.85 8.56
CA ASP A 405 4.94 -0.88 8.61
C ASP A 405 5.99 -1.20 9.69
N ALA A 406 5.56 -1.74 10.83
CA ALA A 406 6.49 -2.18 11.88
C ALA A 406 7.36 -3.35 11.38
N LEU A 407 6.77 -4.31 10.66
CA LEU A 407 7.49 -5.45 10.08
C LEU A 407 8.42 -5.00 8.94
N ASN A 408 7.97 -4.11 8.06
CA ASN A 408 8.81 -3.48 7.03
C ASN A 408 9.98 -2.69 7.66
N GLY A 409 9.76 -2.04 8.79
CA GLY A 409 10.79 -1.36 9.56
C GLY A 409 11.90 -2.30 10.08
N ILE A 410 11.56 -3.54 10.44
CA ILE A 410 12.54 -4.57 10.81
C ILE A 410 13.35 -5.00 9.59
N LEU A 411 12.69 -5.26 8.45
CA LEU A 411 13.37 -5.60 7.18
C LEU A 411 14.34 -4.50 6.76
N SER A 412 13.93 -3.23 6.85
CA SER A 412 14.76 -2.08 6.50
C SER A 412 15.99 -1.90 7.39
N LYS A 413 15.99 -2.47 8.61
CA LYS A 413 17.14 -2.47 9.52
C LYS A 413 18.04 -3.67 9.33
N VAL A 414 17.51 -4.82 8.90
CA VAL A 414 18.26 -6.08 8.81
C VAL A 414 18.87 -6.29 7.42
N LEU A 415 18.03 -6.11 6.37
CA LEU A 415 18.44 -6.51 5.02
C LEU A 415 19.57 -5.68 4.41
N PRO A 416 19.62 -4.34 4.54
CA PRO A 416 20.70 -3.58 3.88
C PRO A 416 22.10 -3.99 4.30
N ASP A 417 22.34 -4.19 5.58
CA ASP A 417 23.66 -4.61 6.08
C ASP A 417 23.95 -6.05 5.71
N ALA A 418 22.96 -6.94 5.79
CA ALA A 418 23.09 -8.33 5.42
C ALA A 418 23.43 -8.51 3.94
N ILE A 419 22.80 -7.75 3.05
CA ILE A 419 23.05 -7.78 1.59
C ILE A 419 24.45 -7.26 1.29
N LYS A 420 24.89 -6.15 1.91
CA LYS A 420 26.21 -5.55 1.70
C LYS A 420 27.35 -6.42 2.22
N SER A 421 27.11 -7.17 3.29
CA SER A 421 28.13 -8.04 3.93
C SER A 421 28.09 -9.50 3.47
N ASP A 422 27.28 -9.83 2.46
CA ASP A 422 27.10 -11.22 1.99
C ASP A 422 26.70 -12.20 3.11
N THR A 423 25.90 -11.75 4.06
CA THR A 423 25.41 -12.61 5.14
C THR A 423 24.53 -13.72 4.58
N SER A 424 24.77 -14.96 4.99
CA SER A 424 23.99 -16.10 4.51
C SER A 424 22.50 -15.96 4.83
N VAL A 425 21.64 -16.42 3.91
CA VAL A 425 20.18 -16.34 4.05
C VAL A 425 19.68 -16.98 5.36
N GLY A 426 20.32 -18.05 5.83
CA GLY A 426 19.98 -18.69 7.12
C GLY A 426 20.14 -17.75 8.31
N LYS A 427 21.29 -17.05 8.40
CA LYS A 427 21.51 -16.07 9.47
C LYS A 427 20.56 -14.88 9.39
N VAL A 428 20.21 -14.45 8.17
CA VAL A 428 19.22 -13.38 7.97
C VAL A 428 17.85 -13.85 8.42
N ALA A 429 17.44 -15.08 8.05
CA ALA A 429 16.17 -15.68 8.48
C ALA A 429 16.08 -15.75 10.01
N ASP A 430 17.12 -16.21 10.70
CA ASP A 430 17.17 -16.30 12.17
C ASP A 430 17.01 -14.91 12.82
N ALA A 431 17.69 -13.89 12.28
CA ALA A 431 17.61 -12.52 12.78
C ALA A 431 16.20 -11.90 12.57
N LEU A 432 15.57 -12.19 11.43
CA LEU A 432 14.19 -11.75 11.12
C LEU A 432 13.17 -12.45 12.01
N ASN A 433 13.28 -13.78 12.16
CA ASN A 433 12.42 -14.57 13.05
C ASN A 433 12.46 -14.04 14.48
N SER A 434 13.66 -13.85 15.02
CA SER A 434 13.82 -13.36 16.39
C SER A 434 13.14 -12.00 16.59
N ARG A 435 13.46 -11.01 15.75
CA ARG A 435 12.98 -9.63 15.92
C ARG A 435 11.48 -9.49 15.63
N MET A 436 10.99 -10.16 14.59
CA MET A 436 9.58 -10.06 14.22
C MET A 436 8.69 -10.82 15.21
N ASN A 437 9.11 -12.02 15.66
CA ASN A 437 8.34 -12.77 16.64
C ASN A 437 8.30 -12.09 18.00
N GLU A 438 9.36 -11.39 18.42
CA GLU A 438 9.33 -10.52 19.59
C GLU A 438 8.29 -9.38 19.43
N GLN A 439 8.27 -8.72 18.26
CA GLN A 439 7.28 -7.67 17.97
C GLN A 439 5.84 -8.21 17.98
N LEU A 440 5.62 -9.38 17.38
CA LEU A 440 4.30 -10.03 17.34
C LEU A 440 3.83 -10.47 18.72
N ALA A 441 4.73 -11.03 19.56
CA ALA A 441 4.43 -11.44 20.93
C ALA A 441 3.97 -10.25 21.78
N ARG A 442 4.68 -9.12 21.71
CA ARG A 442 4.27 -7.87 22.38
C ARG A 442 2.90 -7.38 21.92
N GLY A 443 2.65 -7.44 20.60
CA GLY A 443 1.35 -7.03 20.05
C GLY A 443 0.20 -7.95 20.44
N LYS A 444 0.47 -9.25 20.64
CA LYS A 444 -0.52 -10.24 21.08
C LYS A 444 -1.01 -9.95 22.49
N GLU A 445 -0.16 -9.45 23.38
CA GLU A 445 -0.54 -9.06 24.73
C GLU A 445 -1.55 -7.89 24.76
N LEU A 446 -1.54 -7.06 23.69
CA LEU A 446 -2.44 -5.89 23.56
C LEU A 446 -3.80 -6.22 22.91
N VAL A 447 -4.00 -7.43 22.42
CA VAL A 447 -5.24 -7.87 21.73
C VAL A 447 -6.15 -8.71 22.64
N ARG A 448 -5.83 -8.84 23.90
CA ARG A 448 -6.59 -9.62 24.91
C ARG A 448 -7.85 -8.92 25.37
#